data_b3f01d17fc444191fe5d66c32cccd36a
#
_entry.id   b3f01d17fc444191fe5d66c32cccd36a
#
_cell.length_a   1.000
_cell.length_b   1.000
_cell.length_c   1.000
_cell.angle_alpha   90.00
_cell.angle_beta   90.00
_cell.angle_gamma   90.00
#
_symmetry.space_group_name_H-M   'P 1'
#
loop_
_entity.id
_entity.type
_entity.pdbx_description
1 polymer ?
#
loop_
_entity_poly.entity_id
_entity_poly.type
_entity_poly.pdbx_seq_one_letter_code
_entity_poly.pdbx_strand_id
1 'polypeptide(L)'
;MKKRVVSILLCVAMTAAMVAGCGSSSDGGSSSDSGEDSGSGDVITVGFSQVGAESDWRTANTESMQETFTEENGYELIFDDAQQKQENQITAIRNFIQQEVDYILLAPVTESGWDTVLQEAYDADIPVIIVDRMVDVSNDDLYTTWIGTDSLLEGRKAAEWLNAYATAKGWDASELNIAHIQGTMGSTAQIGRTQGLEEGVEKYGWNLVAQQCGEFTQANGQEVMESMLKQYDNINV
;
A
#
# COMPACT_ATOMS: atom_id res chain seq x y z
N MET A 1 -3.48 -26.27 6.41
CA MET A 1 -3.26 -27.50 5.61
C MET A 1 -4.01 -28.76 6.12
N LYS A 2 -4.25 -28.97 7.40
CA LYS A 2 -4.87 -30.22 7.88
C LYS A 2 -6.41 -30.32 7.73
N LYS A 3 -7.14 -29.22 7.60
CA LYS A 3 -8.62 -29.22 7.48
C LYS A 3 -9.13 -29.33 6.03
N ARG A 4 -8.38 -28.87 5.05
CA ARG A 4 -8.76 -28.97 3.61
C ARG A 4 -8.62 -30.40 3.04
N VAL A 5 -7.75 -31.24 3.59
CA VAL A 5 -7.51 -32.61 3.14
C VAL A 5 -8.65 -33.58 3.51
N VAL A 6 -9.42 -33.28 4.58
CA VAL A 6 -10.52 -34.15 5.03
C VAL A 6 -11.79 -33.99 4.17
N SER A 7 -12.02 -32.80 3.59
CA SER A 7 -13.19 -32.57 2.71
C SER A 7 -13.04 -33.21 1.33
N ILE A 8 -11.84 -33.32 0.81
CA ILE A 8 -11.58 -33.94 -0.50
C ILE A 8 -11.73 -35.48 -0.47
N LEU A 9 -11.51 -36.12 0.67
CA LEU A 9 -11.65 -37.58 0.80
C LEU A 9 -13.10 -38.08 0.89
N LEU A 10 -14.09 -37.19 1.15
CA LEU A 10 -15.50 -37.57 1.26
C LEU A 10 -16.22 -37.54 -0.10
N CYS A 11 -15.72 -36.81 -1.10
CA CYS A 11 -16.35 -36.71 -2.44
C CYS A 11 -15.96 -37.83 -3.42
N VAL A 12 -14.91 -38.61 -3.15
CA VAL A 12 -14.41 -39.67 -4.07
C VAL A 12 -15.17 -40.99 -3.91
N ALA A 13 -15.98 -41.16 -2.85
CA ALA A 13 -16.65 -42.42 -2.55
C ALA A 13 -18.03 -42.62 -3.24
N MET A 14 -18.55 -41.69 -4.05
CA MET A 14 -19.89 -41.74 -4.61
C MET A 14 -19.99 -41.89 -6.15
N THR A 15 -18.89 -42.08 -6.89
CA THR A 15 -18.91 -42.16 -8.37
C THR A 15 -18.49 -43.51 -8.97
N ALA A 16 -18.53 -44.60 -8.21
CA ALA A 16 -18.16 -45.94 -8.71
C ALA A 16 -19.34 -46.91 -8.82
N ALA A 17 -20.41 -46.49 -9.52
CA ALA A 17 -21.47 -47.45 -9.93
C ALA A 17 -22.26 -46.84 -11.10
N MET A 18 -21.80 -47.05 -12.33
CA MET A 18 -22.62 -47.17 -13.55
C MET A 18 -21.71 -47.09 -14.81
N VAL A 19 -21.07 -48.14 -15.20
CA VAL A 19 -20.85 -48.45 -16.63
C VAL A 19 -20.73 -49.97 -16.78
N ALA A 20 -21.83 -50.60 -17.19
CA ALA A 20 -21.78 -51.87 -17.88
C ALA A 20 -22.89 -51.84 -18.96
N GLY A 21 -22.51 -51.71 -20.21
CA GLY A 21 -23.43 -51.74 -21.35
C GLY A 21 -22.64 -51.82 -22.67
N CYS A 22 -22.57 -52.99 -23.19
CA CYS A 22 -21.95 -53.42 -24.45
C CYS A 22 -22.43 -52.73 -25.72
N GLY A 23 -21.56 -52.68 -26.75
CA GLY A 23 -22.03 -52.72 -28.14
C GLY A 23 -21.16 -52.07 -29.19
N SER A 24 -20.21 -52.77 -29.74
CA SER A 24 -19.82 -53.00 -31.15
C SER A 24 -19.76 -51.87 -32.19
N SER A 25 -18.54 -51.76 -32.73
CA SER A 25 -18.06 -51.62 -34.15
C SER A 25 -18.21 -50.30 -34.91
N SER A 26 -17.07 -49.89 -35.34
CA SER A 26 -16.52 -49.51 -36.68
C SER A 26 -16.32 -48.06 -37.01
N ASP A 27 -15.04 -47.79 -37.27
CA ASP A 27 -14.46 -47.06 -38.39
C ASP A 27 -14.34 -45.53 -38.38
N GLY A 28 -13.11 -45.09 -38.38
CA GLY A 28 -12.58 -44.05 -39.30
C GLY A 28 -12.84 -42.58 -38.98
N GLY A 29 -11.81 -41.91 -38.45
CA GLY A 29 -11.79 -40.45 -38.52
C GLY A 29 -10.80 -39.81 -37.54
N SER A 30 -9.55 -39.65 -37.98
CA SER A 30 -8.56 -38.85 -37.32
C SER A 30 -8.99 -37.37 -37.38
N SER A 31 -9.35 -36.81 -36.24
CA SER A 31 -9.37 -35.38 -36.04
C SER A 31 -8.64 -35.10 -34.72
N SER A 32 -7.49 -34.48 -34.88
CA SER A 32 -6.72 -33.88 -33.78
C SER A 32 -7.59 -32.78 -33.16
N ASP A 33 -8.25 -33.13 -32.08
CA ASP A 33 -8.83 -32.15 -31.16
C ASP A 33 -7.68 -31.61 -30.28
N SER A 34 -7.20 -30.44 -30.67
CA SER A 34 -6.40 -29.62 -29.78
C SER A 34 -7.37 -29.06 -28.74
N GLY A 35 -7.57 -29.83 -27.67
CA GLY A 35 -8.21 -29.30 -26.46
C GLY A 35 -7.39 -28.11 -25.97
N GLU A 36 -7.88 -26.93 -26.18
CA GLU A 36 -7.50 -25.78 -25.38
C GLU A 36 -7.90 -26.14 -23.95
N ASP A 37 -6.91 -26.50 -23.16
CA ASP A 37 -7.01 -26.54 -21.70
C ASP A 37 -7.18 -25.09 -21.25
N SER A 38 -8.39 -24.58 -21.31
CA SER A 38 -8.78 -23.38 -20.58
C SER A 38 -8.78 -23.75 -19.10
N GLY A 39 -7.61 -23.72 -18.49
CA GLY A 39 -7.43 -23.81 -17.07
C GLY A 39 -8.29 -22.70 -16.44
N SER A 40 -9.41 -23.06 -15.85
CA SER A 40 -10.08 -22.22 -14.86
C SER A 40 -9.15 -22.22 -13.65
N GLY A 41 -8.14 -21.38 -13.68
CA GLY A 41 -7.40 -21.03 -12.47
C GLY A 41 -8.39 -20.42 -11.48
N ASP A 42 -8.33 -20.82 -10.22
CA ASP A 42 -9.13 -20.20 -9.19
C ASP A 42 -8.83 -18.69 -9.21
N VAL A 43 -9.87 -17.85 -9.21
CA VAL A 43 -9.74 -16.39 -9.14
C VAL A 43 -9.10 -16.03 -7.80
N ILE A 44 -8.05 -15.23 -7.83
CA ILE A 44 -7.37 -14.78 -6.61
C ILE A 44 -8.10 -13.57 -6.05
N THR A 45 -8.59 -13.69 -4.81
CA THR A 45 -9.29 -12.62 -4.12
C THR A 45 -8.29 -11.73 -3.34
N VAL A 46 -8.29 -10.43 -3.62
CA VAL A 46 -7.38 -9.46 -3.03
C VAL A 46 -8.17 -8.38 -2.28
N GLY A 47 -7.97 -8.28 -0.97
CA GLY A 47 -8.48 -7.16 -0.18
C GLY A 47 -7.50 -5.99 -0.23
N PHE A 48 -7.92 -4.81 -0.67
CA PHE A 48 -7.07 -3.61 -0.68
C PHE A 48 -7.65 -2.51 0.19
N SER A 49 -6.97 -2.20 1.30
CA SER A 49 -7.28 -1.06 2.17
C SER A 49 -6.38 0.13 1.83
N GLN A 50 -6.99 1.14 1.19
CA GLN A 50 -6.34 2.38 0.78
C GLN A 50 -6.45 3.45 1.87
N VAL A 51 -5.44 4.35 1.95
CA VAL A 51 -5.45 5.52 2.87
C VAL A 51 -6.71 6.36 2.71
N GLY A 52 -7.04 6.71 1.46
CA GLY A 52 -8.11 7.63 1.10
C GLY A 52 -7.97 8.10 -0.34
N ALA A 53 -8.45 9.30 -0.62
CA ALA A 53 -8.34 9.99 -1.91
C ALA A 53 -7.84 11.43 -1.71
N GLU A 54 -6.85 11.60 -0.83
CA GLU A 54 -6.37 12.90 -0.36
C GLU A 54 -5.61 13.70 -1.42
N SER A 55 -5.16 13.06 -2.48
CA SER A 55 -4.35 13.69 -3.55
C SER A 55 -4.55 13.01 -4.90
N ASP A 56 -4.20 13.71 -5.98
CA ASP A 56 -4.21 13.15 -7.34
C ASP A 56 -3.27 11.93 -7.44
N TRP A 57 -2.13 11.94 -6.73
CA TRP A 57 -1.24 10.79 -6.65
C TRP A 57 -1.93 9.57 -6.05
N ARG A 58 -2.67 9.77 -4.96
CA ARG A 58 -3.40 8.68 -4.29
C ARG A 58 -4.52 8.13 -5.17
N THR A 59 -5.23 9.01 -5.88
CA THR A 59 -6.24 8.61 -6.86
C THR A 59 -5.63 7.76 -7.97
N ALA A 60 -4.52 8.19 -8.55
CA ALA A 60 -3.80 7.42 -9.57
C ALA A 60 -3.28 6.06 -9.05
N ASN A 61 -2.83 5.99 -7.78
CA ASN A 61 -2.45 4.73 -7.15
C ASN A 61 -3.65 3.78 -7.02
N THR A 62 -4.81 4.29 -6.60
CA THR A 62 -6.06 3.52 -6.53
C THR A 62 -6.48 3.00 -7.90
N GLU A 63 -6.50 3.87 -8.92
CA GLU A 63 -6.84 3.51 -10.30
C GLU A 63 -5.90 2.41 -10.82
N SER A 64 -4.59 2.54 -10.61
CA SER A 64 -3.61 1.53 -11.01
C SER A 64 -3.86 0.16 -10.37
N MET A 65 -4.25 0.12 -9.09
CA MET A 65 -4.61 -1.13 -8.42
C MET A 65 -5.89 -1.75 -8.99
N GLN A 66 -6.92 -0.92 -9.22
CA GLN A 66 -8.20 -1.37 -9.79
C GLN A 66 -8.06 -1.86 -11.23
N GLU A 67 -7.19 -1.24 -12.03
CA GLU A 67 -6.89 -1.66 -13.41
C GLU A 67 -6.04 -2.94 -13.47
N THR A 68 -5.22 -3.19 -12.45
CA THR A 68 -4.34 -4.36 -12.38
C THR A 68 -5.06 -5.60 -11.87
N PHE A 69 -5.82 -5.45 -10.78
CA PHE A 69 -6.50 -6.57 -10.12
C PHE A 69 -7.94 -6.72 -10.63
N THR A 70 -8.08 -7.17 -11.88
CA THR A 70 -9.36 -7.38 -12.56
C THR A 70 -9.65 -8.87 -12.78
N GLU A 71 -10.93 -9.23 -12.98
CA GLU A 71 -11.32 -10.59 -13.34
C GLU A 71 -10.65 -11.08 -14.62
N GLU A 72 -10.43 -10.18 -15.60
CA GLU A 72 -9.72 -10.49 -16.84
C GLU A 72 -8.26 -10.92 -16.56
N ASN A 73 -7.65 -10.35 -15.54
CA ASN A 73 -6.30 -10.70 -15.10
C ASN A 73 -6.29 -11.85 -14.07
N GLY A 74 -7.44 -12.45 -13.75
CA GLY A 74 -7.57 -13.57 -12.81
C GLY A 74 -7.70 -13.15 -11.35
N TYR A 75 -8.11 -11.90 -11.07
CA TYR A 75 -8.27 -11.39 -9.72
C TYR A 75 -9.68 -10.89 -9.44
N GLU A 76 -10.09 -10.97 -8.17
CA GLU A 76 -11.22 -10.26 -7.60
C GLU A 76 -10.72 -9.27 -6.57
N LEU A 77 -10.89 -7.95 -6.82
CA LEU A 77 -10.46 -6.89 -5.92
C LEU A 77 -11.60 -6.43 -5.01
N ILE A 78 -11.43 -6.60 -3.70
CA ILE A 78 -12.28 -6.02 -2.68
C ILE A 78 -11.61 -4.75 -2.16
N PHE A 79 -12.09 -3.59 -2.64
CA PHE A 79 -11.51 -2.28 -2.35
C PHE A 79 -12.21 -1.60 -1.17
N ASP A 80 -11.42 -1.01 -0.26
CA ASP A 80 -11.89 -0.19 0.86
C ASP A 80 -11.13 1.13 0.93
N ASP A 81 -11.86 2.25 0.92
CA ASP A 81 -11.33 3.60 1.13
C ASP A 81 -11.47 3.99 2.61
N ALA A 82 -10.35 4.07 3.31
CA ALA A 82 -10.32 4.37 4.72
C ALA A 82 -10.62 5.82 5.08
N GLN A 83 -10.74 6.73 4.11
CA GLN A 83 -11.00 8.16 4.34
C GLN A 83 -10.01 8.80 5.33
N GLN A 84 -8.75 8.44 5.23
CA GLN A 84 -7.63 8.86 6.08
C GLN A 84 -7.80 8.48 7.56
N LYS A 85 -8.55 7.42 7.87
CA LYS A 85 -8.80 6.96 9.23
C LYS A 85 -8.26 5.54 9.43
N GLN A 86 -7.29 5.39 10.31
CA GLN A 86 -6.70 4.08 10.62
C GLN A 86 -7.73 3.08 11.16
N GLU A 87 -8.70 3.53 11.95
CA GLU A 87 -9.77 2.66 12.46
C GLU A 87 -10.61 2.03 11.36
N ASN A 88 -10.80 2.73 10.23
CA ASN A 88 -11.48 2.17 9.06
C ASN A 88 -10.63 1.08 8.42
N GLN A 89 -9.31 1.27 8.29
CA GLN A 89 -8.41 0.24 7.76
C GLN A 89 -8.37 -1.01 8.63
N ILE A 90 -8.32 -0.84 9.96
CA ILE A 90 -8.40 -1.97 10.91
C ILE A 90 -9.70 -2.75 10.71
N THR A 91 -10.82 -2.05 10.50
CA THR A 91 -12.12 -2.66 10.24
C THR A 91 -12.12 -3.38 8.88
N ALA A 92 -11.57 -2.76 7.83
CA ALA A 92 -11.46 -3.36 6.50
C ALA A 92 -10.63 -4.64 6.52
N ILE A 93 -9.47 -4.65 7.18
CA ILE A 93 -8.61 -5.84 7.30
C ILE A 93 -9.38 -6.98 7.98
N ARG A 94 -10.11 -6.72 9.07
CA ARG A 94 -10.95 -7.74 9.73
C ARG A 94 -12.05 -8.26 8.82
N ASN A 95 -12.64 -7.39 7.99
CA ASN A 95 -13.64 -7.82 6.99
C ASN A 95 -12.99 -8.69 5.92
N PHE A 96 -11.78 -8.38 5.45
CA PHE A 96 -11.04 -9.22 4.51
C PHE A 96 -10.71 -10.59 5.10
N ILE A 97 -10.28 -10.63 6.38
CA ILE A 97 -10.05 -11.89 7.10
C ILE A 97 -11.34 -12.74 7.18
N GLN A 98 -12.48 -12.11 7.48
CA GLN A 98 -13.78 -12.81 7.54
C GLN A 98 -14.23 -13.34 6.17
N GLN A 99 -13.85 -12.68 5.08
CA GLN A 99 -14.12 -13.08 3.71
C GLN A 99 -13.11 -14.10 3.18
N GLU A 100 -12.10 -14.45 3.99
CA GLU A 100 -11.06 -15.43 3.65
C GLU A 100 -10.35 -15.05 2.32
N VAL A 101 -10.03 -13.76 2.11
CA VAL A 101 -9.29 -13.30 0.92
C VAL A 101 -7.93 -14.00 0.82
N ASP A 102 -7.40 -14.16 -0.38
CA ASP A 102 -6.08 -14.80 -0.59
C ASP A 102 -4.91 -13.89 -0.23
N TYR A 103 -5.07 -12.57 -0.40
CA TYR A 103 -4.06 -11.55 -0.07
C TYR A 103 -4.70 -10.27 0.46
N ILE A 104 -3.97 -9.58 1.34
CA ILE A 104 -4.32 -8.23 1.78
C ILE A 104 -3.23 -7.26 1.31
N LEU A 105 -3.64 -6.18 0.63
CA LEU A 105 -2.81 -5.01 0.34
C LEU A 105 -3.20 -3.91 1.33
N LEU A 106 -2.22 -3.33 2.01
CA LEU A 106 -2.42 -2.26 2.98
C LEU A 106 -1.56 -1.06 2.63
N ALA A 107 -2.17 0.08 2.30
CA ALA A 107 -1.51 1.37 2.26
C ALA A 107 -1.82 2.12 3.58
N PRO A 108 -0.93 2.11 4.59
CA PRO A 108 -1.29 2.52 5.94
C PRO A 108 -1.41 4.04 6.09
N VAL A 109 -2.38 4.51 6.89
CA VAL A 109 -2.53 5.95 7.23
C VAL A 109 -1.37 6.41 8.10
N THR A 110 -1.06 5.68 9.16
CA THR A 110 0.05 5.91 10.10
C THR A 110 0.97 4.72 10.16
N GLU A 111 2.18 4.87 10.72
CA GLU A 111 3.11 3.75 10.82
C GLU A 111 2.85 2.81 12.01
N SER A 112 2.27 3.30 13.11
CA SER A 112 2.12 2.54 14.35
C SER A 112 0.68 2.05 14.58
N GLY A 113 0.54 1.04 15.47
CA GLY A 113 -0.77 0.51 15.92
C GLY A 113 -1.31 -0.64 15.09
N TRP A 114 -0.45 -1.32 14.33
CA TRP A 114 -0.83 -2.40 13.41
C TRP A 114 -0.67 -3.80 13.97
N ASP A 115 0.14 -3.99 15.03
CA ASP A 115 0.51 -5.31 15.57
C ASP A 115 -0.69 -6.25 15.73
N THR A 116 -1.78 -5.77 16.33
CA THR A 116 -2.94 -6.62 16.63
C THR A 116 -3.64 -7.11 15.37
N VAL A 117 -3.96 -6.20 14.44
CA VAL A 117 -4.74 -6.59 13.26
C VAL A 117 -3.90 -7.36 12.24
N LEU A 118 -2.59 -7.06 12.15
CA LEU A 118 -1.68 -7.84 11.31
C LEU A 118 -1.41 -9.23 11.92
N GLN A 119 -1.39 -9.36 13.25
CA GLN A 119 -1.37 -10.67 13.91
C GLN A 119 -2.64 -11.47 13.62
N GLU A 120 -3.84 -10.81 13.61
CA GLU A 120 -5.10 -11.46 13.23
C GLU A 120 -5.04 -12.00 11.79
N ALA A 121 -4.46 -11.25 10.83
CA ALA A 121 -4.26 -11.70 9.45
C ALA A 121 -3.24 -12.85 9.36
N TYR A 122 -2.12 -12.75 10.08
CA TYR A 122 -1.10 -13.80 10.17
C TYR A 122 -1.67 -15.12 10.72
N ASP A 123 -2.45 -15.05 11.82
CA ASP A 123 -3.10 -16.22 12.43
C ASP A 123 -4.15 -16.86 11.51
N ALA A 124 -4.70 -16.10 10.56
CA ALA A 124 -5.62 -16.57 9.52
C ALA A 124 -4.88 -17.13 8.29
N ASP A 125 -3.56 -17.19 8.29
CA ASP A 125 -2.72 -17.59 7.14
C ASP A 125 -2.95 -16.70 5.89
N ILE A 126 -3.32 -15.43 6.05
CA ILE A 126 -3.50 -14.47 4.95
C ILE A 126 -2.28 -13.56 4.85
N PRO A 127 -1.49 -13.64 3.76
CA PRO A 127 -0.33 -12.78 3.57
C PRO A 127 -0.71 -11.33 3.35
N VAL A 128 0.01 -10.42 4.03
CA VAL A 128 -0.17 -8.98 3.92
C VAL A 128 1.00 -8.36 3.15
N ILE A 129 0.70 -7.53 2.17
CA ILE A 129 1.67 -6.73 1.42
C ILE A 129 1.46 -5.27 1.78
N ILE A 130 2.50 -4.63 2.31
CA ILE A 130 2.46 -3.21 2.64
C ILE A 130 2.81 -2.40 1.40
N VAL A 131 2.02 -1.36 1.11
CA VAL A 131 2.12 -0.55 -0.11
C VAL A 131 2.36 0.92 0.26
N ASP A 132 3.27 1.58 -0.46
CA ASP A 132 3.64 2.99 -0.32
C ASP A 132 4.27 3.31 1.05
N ARG A 133 3.47 3.55 2.07
CA ARG A 133 3.92 3.85 3.43
C ARG A 133 4.21 2.56 4.20
N MET A 134 5.20 2.61 5.08
CA MET A 134 5.60 1.46 5.92
C MET A 134 4.80 1.43 7.22
N VAL A 135 4.79 0.29 7.89
CA VAL A 135 4.29 0.08 9.25
C VAL A 135 5.46 -0.12 10.22
N ASP A 136 5.28 0.32 11.48
CA ASP A 136 6.17 0.01 12.59
C ASP A 136 5.48 -1.05 13.47
N VAL A 137 5.98 -2.27 13.40
CA VAL A 137 5.44 -3.44 14.10
C VAL A 137 6.54 -4.15 14.88
N SER A 138 6.16 -4.83 15.94
CA SER A 138 7.08 -5.54 16.83
C SER A 138 7.69 -6.81 16.23
N ASN A 139 7.10 -7.34 15.15
CA ASN A 139 7.55 -8.54 14.44
C ASN A 139 7.37 -8.38 12.93
N ASP A 140 8.47 -8.45 12.19
CA ASP A 140 8.47 -8.31 10.72
C ASP A 140 7.81 -9.48 9.99
N ASP A 141 7.57 -10.62 10.66
CA ASP A 141 6.84 -11.74 10.07
C ASP A 141 5.33 -11.45 9.87
N LEU A 142 4.82 -10.33 10.42
CA LEU A 142 3.41 -9.93 10.30
C LEU A 142 3.02 -9.43 8.92
N TYR A 143 3.97 -9.19 8.05
CA TYR A 143 3.74 -8.86 6.63
C TYR A 143 4.75 -9.61 5.74
N THR A 144 4.35 -9.87 4.50
CA THR A 144 5.17 -10.63 3.55
C THR A 144 6.27 -9.77 2.92
N THR A 145 5.93 -8.53 2.56
CA THR A 145 6.84 -7.58 1.92
C THR A 145 6.28 -6.16 1.98
N TRP A 146 7.17 -5.20 1.78
CA TRP A 146 6.84 -3.80 1.58
C TRP A 146 7.29 -3.34 0.19
N ILE A 147 6.40 -2.62 -0.49
CA ILE A 147 6.65 -1.99 -1.79
C ILE A 147 6.40 -0.49 -1.64
N GLY A 148 7.46 0.29 -1.51
CA GLY A 148 7.35 1.72 -1.25
C GLY A 148 8.67 2.46 -1.44
N THR A 149 8.72 3.71 -0.97
CA THR A 149 9.88 4.59 -1.09
C THR A 149 10.53 4.82 0.28
N ASP A 150 11.86 4.91 0.31
CA ASP A 150 12.61 5.32 1.50
C ASP A 150 12.44 6.84 1.72
N SER A 151 11.47 7.19 2.56
CA SER A 151 11.11 8.59 2.85
C SER A 151 12.22 9.36 3.57
N LEU A 152 13.05 8.69 4.36
CA LEU A 152 14.23 9.32 4.97
C LEU A 152 15.26 9.70 3.90
N LEU A 153 15.54 8.78 2.98
CA LEU A 153 16.44 9.04 1.86
C LEU A 153 15.90 10.16 0.95
N GLU A 154 14.57 10.23 0.75
CA GLU A 154 13.94 11.32 0.00
C GLU A 154 14.17 12.67 0.68
N GLY A 155 13.94 12.77 1.99
CA GLY A 155 14.23 13.98 2.78
C GLY A 155 15.69 14.41 2.70
N ARG A 156 16.63 13.47 2.82
CA ARG A 156 18.06 13.71 2.69
C ARG A 156 18.43 14.21 1.29
N LYS A 157 17.89 13.59 0.24
CA LYS A 157 18.11 14.02 -1.15
C LYS A 157 17.57 15.42 -1.41
N ALA A 158 16.41 15.77 -0.86
CA ALA A 158 15.84 17.11 -0.96
C ALA A 158 16.75 18.14 -0.28
N ALA A 159 17.27 17.83 0.90
CA ALA A 159 18.24 18.69 1.60
C ALA A 159 19.56 18.83 0.84
N GLU A 160 20.10 17.74 0.29
CA GLU A 160 21.33 17.81 -0.54
C GLU A 160 21.11 18.65 -1.79
N TRP A 161 19.95 18.48 -2.46
CA TRP A 161 19.60 19.30 -3.62
C TRP A 161 19.51 20.79 -3.26
N LEU A 162 18.82 21.13 -2.15
CA LEU A 162 18.69 22.51 -1.69
C LEU A 162 20.04 23.13 -1.40
N ASN A 163 20.94 22.41 -0.73
CA ASN A 163 22.31 22.88 -0.45
C ASN A 163 23.08 23.14 -1.75
N ALA A 164 23.03 22.22 -2.70
CA ALA A 164 23.69 22.38 -4.00
C ALA A 164 23.14 23.59 -4.77
N TYR A 165 21.80 23.75 -4.76
CA TYR A 165 21.13 24.87 -5.41
C TYR A 165 21.50 26.21 -4.77
N ALA A 166 21.44 26.34 -3.44
CA ALA A 166 21.79 27.54 -2.69
C ALA A 166 23.27 27.93 -2.93
N THR A 167 24.17 26.93 -2.88
CA THR A 167 25.59 27.12 -3.19
C THR A 167 25.81 27.68 -4.61
N ALA A 168 25.12 27.08 -5.61
CA ALA A 168 25.21 27.54 -7.00
C ALA A 168 24.67 28.97 -7.20
N LYS A 169 23.71 29.40 -6.36
CA LYS A 169 23.17 30.76 -6.35
C LYS A 169 24.01 31.75 -5.54
N GLY A 170 24.97 31.26 -4.79
CA GLY A 170 25.77 32.09 -3.88
C GLY A 170 25.01 32.60 -2.66
N TRP A 171 23.98 31.85 -2.23
CA TRP A 171 23.20 32.18 -1.02
C TRP A 171 23.99 31.76 0.23
N ASP A 172 23.91 32.58 1.28
CA ASP A 172 24.48 32.21 2.57
C ASP A 172 23.52 31.22 3.27
N ALA A 173 24.08 30.12 3.77
CA ALA A 173 23.32 29.10 4.44
C ALA A 173 22.54 29.63 5.66
N SER A 174 23.13 30.58 6.40
CA SER A 174 22.49 31.20 7.57
C SER A 174 21.31 32.12 7.24
N GLU A 175 21.16 32.49 5.97
CA GLU A 175 20.04 33.30 5.47
C GLU A 175 18.89 32.44 4.89
N LEU A 176 19.05 31.12 4.80
CA LEU A 176 17.97 30.23 4.38
C LEU A 176 16.97 30.04 5.52
N ASN A 177 15.78 30.58 5.34
CA ASN A 177 14.68 30.49 6.29
C ASN A 177 13.59 29.61 5.71
N ILE A 178 13.54 28.36 6.19
CA ILE A 178 12.74 27.28 5.61
C ILE A 178 11.40 27.18 6.32
N ALA A 179 10.30 27.16 5.55
CA ALA A 179 9.00 26.74 6.00
C ALA A 179 8.72 25.33 5.51
N HIS A 180 8.42 24.41 6.41
CA HIS A 180 8.14 23.01 6.09
C HIS A 180 6.65 22.69 6.25
N ILE A 181 5.95 22.41 5.15
CA ILE A 181 4.60 21.88 5.15
C ILE A 181 4.70 20.36 5.16
N GLN A 182 4.31 19.75 6.29
CA GLN A 182 4.38 18.31 6.50
C GLN A 182 3.14 17.61 5.94
N GLY A 183 3.28 16.32 5.65
CA GLY A 183 2.15 15.46 5.34
C GLY A 183 1.39 15.00 6.58
N THR A 184 0.51 13.99 6.40
CA THR A 184 -0.27 13.38 7.47
C THR A 184 0.62 12.93 8.62
N MET A 185 0.37 13.46 9.82
CA MET A 185 1.18 13.19 11.00
C MET A 185 1.18 11.70 11.36
N GLY A 186 2.36 11.20 11.71
CA GLY A 186 2.54 9.79 12.08
C GLY A 186 2.62 8.83 10.89
N SER A 187 2.56 9.31 9.64
CA SER A 187 2.90 8.48 8.48
C SER A 187 4.42 8.37 8.31
N THR A 188 4.91 7.23 7.83
CA THR A 188 6.35 7.04 7.54
C THR A 188 6.88 8.09 6.55
N ALA A 189 6.05 8.53 5.60
CA ALA A 189 6.41 9.59 4.67
C ALA A 189 6.64 10.94 5.36
N GLN A 190 5.79 11.32 6.32
CA GLN A 190 5.99 12.54 7.10
C GLN A 190 7.20 12.42 8.01
N ILE A 191 7.33 11.34 8.76
CA ILE A 191 8.42 11.11 9.71
C ILE A 191 9.77 11.12 8.99
N GLY A 192 9.93 10.31 7.95
CA GLY A 192 11.21 10.19 7.24
C GLY A 192 11.63 11.47 6.52
N ARG A 193 10.71 12.12 5.79
CA ARG A 193 11.02 13.37 5.08
C ARG A 193 11.35 14.51 6.06
N THR A 194 10.63 14.59 7.18
CA THR A 194 10.93 15.56 8.24
C THR A 194 12.32 15.33 8.82
N GLN A 195 12.64 14.10 9.20
CA GLN A 195 13.94 13.75 9.73
C GLN A 195 15.07 14.10 8.73
N GLY A 196 14.91 13.74 7.45
CA GLY A 196 15.89 14.04 6.43
C GLY A 196 16.11 15.53 6.21
N LEU A 197 15.05 16.35 6.32
CA LEU A 197 15.18 17.81 6.31
C LEU A 197 15.90 18.34 7.55
N GLU A 198 15.54 17.88 8.74
CA GLU A 198 16.14 18.31 10.02
C GLU A 198 17.63 17.98 10.08
N GLU A 199 18.05 16.80 9.60
CA GLU A 199 19.45 16.44 9.42
C GLU A 199 20.17 17.41 8.47
N GLY A 200 19.50 17.86 7.40
CA GLY A 200 20.01 18.88 6.48
C GLY A 200 20.13 20.25 7.13
N VAL A 201 19.14 20.68 7.90
CA VAL A 201 19.16 21.94 8.67
C VAL A 201 20.36 21.97 9.62
N GLU A 202 20.57 20.89 10.38
CA GLU A 202 21.71 20.78 11.29
C GLU A 202 23.05 20.77 10.53
N LYS A 203 23.15 19.96 9.47
CA LYS A 203 24.38 19.76 8.69
C LYS A 203 24.84 21.02 7.98
N TYR A 204 23.92 21.80 7.44
CA TYR A 204 24.23 22.95 6.58
C TYR A 204 24.06 24.30 7.27
N GLY A 205 23.47 24.34 8.47
CA GLY A 205 23.32 25.56 9.25
C GLY A 205 22.16 26.46 8.76
N TRP A 206 21.09 25.87 8.28
CA TRP A 206 19.86 26.58 7.86
C TRP A 206 18.97 26.94 9.04
N ASN A 207 17.97 27.79 8.80
CA ASN A 207 16.96 28.15 9.78
C ASN A 207 15.63 27.47 9.42
N LEU A 208 15.17 26.51 10.22
CA LEU A 208 13.82 25.95 10.10
C LEU A 208 12.87 26.84 10.93
N VAL A 209 12.18 27.79 10.28
CA VAL A 209 11.42 28.84 10.96
C VAL A 209 9.97 28.42 11.26
N ALA A 210 9.42 27.48 10.49
CA ALA A 210 8.08 26.97 10.69
C ALA A 210 7.93 25.53 10.21
N GLN A 211 7.14 24.72 10.95
CA GLN A 211 6.67 23.40 10.53
C GLN A 211 5.19 23.27 10.86
N GLN A 212 4.36 22.87 9.91
CA GLN A 212 2.94 22.60 10.13
C GLN A 212 2.43 21.50 9.21
N CYS A 213 1.42 20.74 9.69
CA CYS A 213 0.79 19.67 8.94
C CYS A 213 -0.18 20.21 7.89
N GLY A 214 0.00 19.78 6.62
CA GLY A 214 -0.89 20.04 5.49
C GLY A 214 -1.68 18.82 5.04
N GLU A 215 -1.62 17.69 5.80
CA GLU A 215 -2.43 16.47 5.60
C GLU A 215 -2.28 15.82 4.20
N PHE A 216 -1.25 16.17 3.44
CA PHE A 216 -1.10 15.83 2.01
C PHE A 216 -2.25 16.32 1.11
N THR A 217 -3.09 17.24 1.58
CA THR A 217 -4.14 17.83 0.76
C THR A 217 -3.73 19.21 0.23
N GLN A 218 -4.16 19.54 -0.98
CA GLN A 218 -3.87 20.85 -1.58
C GLN A 218 -4.51 21.99 -0.76
N ALA A 219 -5.74 21.79 -0.29
CA ALA A 219 -6.47 22.81 0.47
C ALA A 219 -5.78 23.15 1.79
N ASN A 220 -5.42 22.12 2.59
CA ASN A 220 -4.72 22.34 3.86
C ASN A 220 -3.30 22.88 3.65
N GLY A 221 -2.59 22.40 2.63
CA GLY A 221 -1.28 22.93 2.27
C GLY A 221 -1.31 24.42 1.95
N GLN A 222 -2.32 24.87 1.19
CA GLN A 222 -2.54 26.29 0.90
C GLN A 222 -2.86 27.09 2.16
N GLU A 223 -3.79 26.64 2.99
CA GLU A 223 -4.18 27.32 4.23
C GLU A 223 -3.00 27.47 5.19
N VAL A 224 -2.24 26.39 5.36
CA VAL A 224 -1.02 26.38 6.19
C VAL A 224 0.01 27.36 5.65
N MET A 225 0.28 27.37 4.35
CA MET A 225 1.24 28.30 3.76
C MET A 225 0.80 29.76 3.90
N GLU A 226 -0.49 30.07 3.69
CA GLU A 226 -1.05 31.40 3.92
C GLU A 226 -0.88 31.86 5.37
N SER A 227 -1.05 30.95 6.33
CA SER A 227 -0.84 31.22 7.75
C SER A 227 0.61 31.49 8.07
N MET A 228 1.54 30.65 7.56
CA MET A 228 2.98 30.82 7.75
C MET A 228 3.48 32.17 7.19
N LEU A 229 3.06 32.54 5.97
CA LEU A 229 3.44 33.80 5.33
C LEU A 229 2.93 35.05 6.05
N LYS A 230 1.82 34.93 6.81
CA LYS A 230 1.33 36.03 7.67
C LYS A 230 2.12 36.15 8.98
N GLN A 231 2.67 35.04 9.46
CA GLN A 231 3.36 34.98 10.74
C GLN A 231 4.87 35.23 10.64
N TYR A 232 5.47 34.83 9.52
CA TYR A 232 6.91 34.88 9.27
C TYR A 232 7.19 35.67 7.98
N ASP A 233 7.73 36.86 8.09
CA ASP A 233 8.04 37.74 6.94
C ASP A 233 9.38 37.43 6.28
N ASN A 234 10.16 36.53 6.85
CA ASN A 234 11.51 36.16 6.41
C ASN A 234 11.60 34.79 5.72
N ILE A 235 10.50 34.09 5.47
CA ILE A 235 10.50 32.83 4.73
C ILE A 235 11.01 33.08 3.30
N ASN A 236 11.99 32.28 2.87
CA ASN A 236 12.56 32.34 1.52
C ASN A 236 12.78 30.96 0.88
N VAL A 237 12.52 29.89 1.62
CA VAL A 237 12.55 28.50 1.17
C VAL A 237 11.36 27.72 1.72
#